data_0ec23f345990bd77fef788ea86e33215
#
_entry.id   0ec23f345990bd77fef788ea86e33215
#
_cell.length_a   1.000
_cell.length_b   1.000
_cell.length_c   1.000
_cell.angle_alpha   90.00
_cell.angle_beta   90.00
_cell.angle_gamma   90.00
#
_symmetry.space_group_name_H-M   'P 1'
#
loop_
_entity.id
_entity.type
_entity.pdbx_description
1 polymer ?
#
loop_
_entity_poly.entity_id
_entity_poly.type
_entity_poly.pdbx_seq_one_letter_code
_entity_poly.pdbx_strand_id
1 'polypeptide(L)'
;MDLPALSRPRVVMGLLFFPRGGSAQVTRALAQALVEQGWQVTIVCSSLRLPSRLGDARTFFGDLDVRPVDCTAALQAADPLCADPPLPPSYEDRPGAPDRVLATVDNATYEHLVATWARVLREACADQADLLHLHHLTPLNAAAARVAPEVPVVGHLHGTELLLLETIEQGPPAHWVYAGAWAQRMRRWAAACQRLVVPSATQLTRAQALLGIDPARCVQLPNGFDPRRFERRSVDRMALWHRLLVERPLGWGPGREPGSVRYPPHVLGLFAQGPVLLYVGRFSAVKRLDLLISAYNRAREAFAVSAPLVLLGGFPGEWEGEHPLETIQRTGARDVFLAGWHDHDELPEIFAASDVVVLPSVREQFGLMLVEGMACGLPALAVKASGPGEIVTDGQTGWLVPPDDERALAAALVAVVNDAPERHRRGTAAAAAVHTHYSWPMLGARLACAYEALLGRPPVT
;
A
#
# COMPACT_ATOMS: atom_id res chain seq x y z
N MET A 1 24.14 9.21 42.62
CA MET A 1 22.85 9.78 42.19
C MET A 1 22.45 9.02 40.95
N ASP A 2 21.61 8.03 41.14
CA ASP A 2 21.03 7.33 39.98
C ASP A 2 20.13 8.32 39.24
N LEU A 3 20.47 8.61 37.99
CA LEU A 3 19.59 9.36 37.10
C LEU A 3 18.29 8.55 37.01
N PRO A 4 17.11 9.16 37.21
CA PRO A 4 15.87 8.43 37.03
C PRO A 4 15.86 7.84 35.60
N ALA A 5 15.61 6.54 35.50
CA ALA A 5 15.48 5.86 34.23
C ALA A 5 14.46 6.64 33.40
N LEU A 6 14.91 7.32 32.38
CA LEU A 6 14.03 8.05 31.46
C LEU A 6 12.96 7.07 30.97
N SER A 7 11.71 7.31 31.32
CA SER A 7 10.62 6.48 30.85
C SER A 7 10.65 6.48 29.31
N ARG A 8 10.55 5.30 28.70
CA ARG A 8 10.52 5.18 27.24
C ARG A 8 9.40 6.06 26.67
N PRO A 9 9.67 6.84 25.63
CA PRO A 9 8.64 7.67 25.03
C PRO A 9 7.51 6.81 24.45
N ARG A 10 6.27 7.28 24.58
CA ARG A 10 5.06 6.55 24.20
C ARG A 10 4.38 7.20 22.99
N VAL A 11 4.08 6.39 21.98
CA VAL A 11 3.25 6.81 20.84
C VAL A 11 2.02 5.90 20.72
N VAL A 12 0.86 6.49 20.53
CA VAL A 12 -0.34 5.76 20.10
C VAL A 12 -0.51 5.99 18.60
N MET A 13 -0.42 4.91 17.83
CA MET A 13 -0.63 4.90 16.37
C MET A 13 -2.07 4.51 16.06
N GLY A 14 -2.75 5.33 15.26
CA GLY A 14 -4.15 5.11 14.90
C GLY A 14 -4.32 4.80 13.40
N LEU A 15 -4.92 3.65 13.09
CA LEU A 15 -5.34 3.25 11.75
C LEU A 15 -6.84 2.91 11.78
N LEU A 16 -7.69 3.77 11.20
CA LEU A 16 -9.15 3.53 11.19
C LEU A 16 -9.50 2.20 10.50
N PHE A 17 -8.74 1.84 9.48
CA PHE A 17 -9.04 0.73 8.57
C PHE A 17 -8.60 -0.64 9.10
N PHE A 18 -9.04 -1.69 8.39
CA PHE A 18 -8.58 -3.05 8.64
C PHE A 18 -7.09 -3.22 8.31
N PRO A 19 -6.39 -4.15 8.99
CA PRO A 19 -4.98 -4.41 8.77
C PRO A 19 -4.75 -5.18 7.47
N ARG A 20 -5.04 -4.53 6.35
CA ARG A 20 -4.79 -5.03 4.99
C ARG A 20 -4.38 -3.89 4.07
N GLY A 21 -3.57 -4.19 3.05
CA GLY A 21 -3.11 -3.20 2.07
C GLY A 21 -1.95 -2.33 2.55
N GLY A 22 -1.60 -1.33 1.72
CA GLY A 22 -0.36 -0.57 1.86
C GLY A 22 -0.24 0.21 3.16
N SER A 23 -1.27 0.97 3.57
CA SER A 23 -1.21 1.78 4.80
C SER A 23 -1.05 0.93 6.07
N ALA A 24 -1.65 -0.26 6.11
CA ALA A 24 -1.48 -1.18 7.22
C ALA A 24 -0.05 -1.75 7.28
N GLN A 25 0.54 -2.10 6.12
CA GLN A 25 1.95 -2.52 6.06
C GLN A 25 2.89 -1.41 6.52
N VAL A 26 2.65 -0.17 6.10
CA VAL A 26 3.41 1.00 6.56
C VAL A 26 3.28 1.19 8.07
N THR A 27 2.06 1.11 8.61
CA THR A 27 1.81 1.21 10.06
C THR A 27 2.59 0.14 10.82
N ARG A 28 2.52 -1.13 10.38
CA ARG A 28 3.23 -2.25 11.01
C ARG A 28 4.75 -2.03 11.00
N ALA A 29 5.28 -1.71 9.84
CA ALA A 29 6.72 -1.56 9.68
C ALA A 29 7.29 -0.37 10.46
N LEU A 30 6.61 0.79 10.44
CA LEU A 30 7.03 1.94 11.24
C LEU A 30 6.89 1.68 12.75
N ALA A 31 5.83 0.97 13.17
CA ALA A 31 5.67 0.59 14.58
C ALA A 31 6.82 -0.31 15.04
N GLN A 32 7.19 -1.33 14.26
CA GLN A 32 8.33 -2.19 14.54
C GLN A 32 9.64 -1.40 14.60
N ALA A 33 9.88 -0.53 13.61
CA ALA A 33 11.09 0.28 13.58
C ALA A 33 11.16 1.28 14.74
N LEU A 34 10.04 1.86 15.19
CA LEU A 34 10.00 2.73 16.38
C LEU A 34 10.25 1.95 17.67
N VAL A 35 9.75 0.71 17.80
CA VAL A 35 10.08 -0.17 18.94
C VAL A 35 11.57 -0.47 18.98
N GLU A 36 12.22 -0.73 17.85
CA GLU A 36 13.67 -0.90 17.71
C GLU A 36 14.43 0.38 18.13
N GLN A 37 13.84 1.57 17.94
CA GLN A 37 14.36 2.86 18.40
C GLN A 37 14.02 3.17 19.88
N GLY A 38 13.45 2.23 20.61
CA GLY A 38 13.18 2.36 22.05
C GLY A 38 11.84 3.01 22.40
N TRP A 39 10.95 3.28 21.44
CA TRP A 39 9.60 3.79 21.70
C TRP A 39 8.66 2.69 22.19
N GLN A 40 7.74 3.05 23.09
CA GLN A 40 6.58 2.23 23.40
C GLN A 40 5.49 2.58 22.37
N VAL A 41 5.09 1.59 21.56
CA VAL A 41 4.09 1.79 20.51
C VAL A 41 2.84 1.00 20.85
N THR A 42 1.69 1.69 20.92
CA THR A 42 0.37 1.06 20.99
C THR A 42 -0.40 1.36 19.70
N ILE A 43 -0.94 0.34 19.04
CA ILE A 43 -1.69 0.50 17.80
C ILE A 43 -3.19 0.34 18.09
N VAL A 44 -4.00 1.28 17.61
CA VAL A 44 -5.46 1.16 17.58
C VAL A 44 -5.93 1.01 16.13
N CYS A 45 -6.72 0.00 15.82
CA CYS A 45 -7.22 -0.23 14.45
C CYS A 45 -8.52 -1.04 14.44
N SER A 46 -9.23 -1.00 13.31
CA SER A 46 -10.34 -1.94 13.07
C SER A 46 -9.82 -3.36 12.87
N SER A 47 -10.64 -4.34 13.20
CA SER A 47 -10.32 -5.77 13.08
C SER A 47 -11.55 -6.57 12.67
N LEU A 48 -11.32 -7.69 11.99
CA LEU A 48 -12.34 -8.69 11.68
C LEU A 48 -11.89 -10.05 12.21
N ARG A 49 -12.76 -10.74 12.92
CA ARG A 49 -12.52 -12.12 13.36
C ARG A 49 -13.22 -13.11 12.41
N LEU A 50 -12.66 -13.24 11.22
CA LEU A 50 -13.15 -14.18 10.23
C LEU A 50 -12.38 -15.51 10.31
N PRO A 51 -13.00 -16.66 9.90
CA PRO A 51 -12.32 -17.96 9.86
C PRO A 51 -11.02 -17.94 9.01
N SER A 52 -11.00 -17.13 7.96
CA SER A 52 -9.83 -16.91 7.09
C SER A 52 -8.70 -16.14 7.76
N ARG A 53 -8.90 -15.58 8.96
CA ARG A 53 -8.02 -14.63 9.66
C ARG A 53 -7.67 -13.36 8.87
N LEU A 54 -8.25 -13.17 7.70
CA LEU A 54 -8.08 -11.96 6.89
C LEU A 54 -8.70 -10.77 7.61
N GLY A 55 -7.92 -9.72 7.83
CA GLY A 55 -8.36 -8.53 8.57
C GLY A 55 -8.28 -8.69 10.10
N ASP A 56 -7.75 -9.80 10.64
CA ASP A 56 -7.48 -9.93 12.08
C ASP A 56 -6.22 -9.15 12.46
N ALA A 57 -6.41 -8.13 13.30
CA ALA A 57 -5.33 -7.22 13.67
C ALA A 57 -4.26 -7.89 14.53
N ARG A 58 -4.60 -8.80 15.42
CA ARG A 58 -3.61 -9.48 16.27
C ARG A 58 -2.72 -10.38 15.43
N THR A 59 -3.30 -11.12 14.49
CA THR A 59 -2.53 -11.94 13.55
C THR A 59 -1.61 -11.07 12.69
N PHE A 60 -2.11 -9.93 12.18
CA PHE A 60 -1.36 -9.07 11.27
C PHE A 60 -0.20 -8.34 11.97
N PHE A 61 -0.43 -7.74 13.14
CA PHE A 61 0.58 -6.96 13.85
C PHE A 61 1.53 -7.80 14.71
N GLY A 62 1.20 -9.07 14.96
CA GLY A 62 2.05 -10.01 15.72
C GLY A 62 2.31 -9.55 17.15
N ASP A 63 3.59 -9.41 17.51
CA ASP A 63 4.03 -9.10 18.88
C ASP A 63 3.88 -7.61 19.28
N LEU A 64 3.40 -6.75 18.38
CA LEU A 64 3.13 -5.35 18.68
C LEU A 64 1.93 -5.21 19.64
N ASP A 65 1.94 -4.21 20.52
CA ASP A 65 0.79 -3.89 21.37
C ASP A 65 -0.35 -3.31 20.51
N VAL A 66 -1.35 -4.13 20.21
CA VAL A 66 -2.50 -3.75 19.41
C VAL A 66 -3.80 -3.78 20.21
N ARG A 67 -4.61 -2.73 20.09
CA ARG A 67 -5.96 -2.57 20.65
C ARG A 67 -6.97 -2.61 19.50
N PRO A 68 -7.40 -3.80 19.07
CA PRO A 68 -8.27 -3.96 17.92
C PRO A 68 -9.72 -3.65 18.27
N VAL A 69 -10.42 -2.98 17.34
CA VAL A 69 -11.88 -2.82 17.37
C VAL A 69 -12.49 -3.89 16.49
N ASP A 70 -13.14 -4.86 17.10
CA ASP A 70 -13.77 -5.98 16.37
C ASP A 70 -15.08 -5.54 15.72
N CYS A 71 -15.04 -5.29 14.42
CA CYS A 71 -16.18 -4.87 13.61
C CYS A 71 -16.92 -6.05 12.94
N THR A 72 -16.65 -7.31 13.34
CA THR A 72 -17.21 -8.50 12.65
C THR A 72 -18.73 -8.51 12.64
N ALA A 73 -19.36 -8.13 13.75
CA ALA A 73 -20.82 -8.06 13.85
C ALA A 73 -21.45 -7.02 12.90
N ALA A 74 -20.74 -5.95 12.61
CA ALA A 74 -21.21 -4.90 11.70
C ALA A 74 -21.45 -5.41 10.27
N LEU A 75 -20.75 -6.45 9.82
CA LEU A 75 -20.96 -7.07 8.50
C LEU A 75 -22.36 -7.64 8.30
N GLN A 76 -23.09 -7.92 9.39
CA GLN A 76 -24.44 -8.46 9.35
C GLN A 76 -25.51 -7.40 9.68
N ALA A 77 -25.10 -6.16 9.97
CA ALA A 77 -26.02 -5.08 10.30
C ALA A 77 -26.70 -4.52 9.03
N ALA A 78 -27.93 -4.02 9.17
CA ALA A 78 -28.66 -3.35 8.08
C ALA A 78 -27.89 -2.12 7.56
N ASP A 79 -27.26 -1.35 8.44
CA ASP A 79 -26.26 -0.32 8.10
C ASP A 79 -24.98 -0.61 8.90
N PRO A 80 -23.95 -1.15 8.25
CA PRO A 80 -22.69 -1.50 8.91
C PRO A 80 -21.97 -0.32 9.59
N LEU A 81 -22.14 0.89 9.10
CA LEU A 81 -21.50 2.08 9.67
C LEU A 81 -22.22 2.60 10.92
N CYS A 82 -23.47 2.17 11.15
CA CYS A 82 -24.28 2.50 12.33
C CYS A 82 -24.26 1.40 13.41
N ALA A 83 -23.55 0.30 13.18
CA ALA A 83 -23.36 -0.77 14.17
C ALA A 83 -22.49 -0.30 15.36
N ASP A 84 -22.45 -1.07 16.45
CA ASP A 84 -21.54 -0.82 17.57
C ASP A 84 -20.71 -2.10 17.87
N PRO A 85 -19.40 -2.09 17.54
CA PRO A 85 -18.68 -1.02 16.85
C PRO A 85 -18.98 -0.96 15.34
N PRO A 86 -18.90 0.24 14.74
CA PRO A 86 -19.20 0.44 13.33
C PRO A 86 -18.11 -0.07 12.41
N LEU A 87 -18.49 -0.47 11.19
CA LEU A 87 -17.54 -0.67 10.11
C LEU A 87 -16.87 0.67 9.72
N PRO A 88 -15.57 0.70 9.40
CA PRO A 88 -14.95 1.92 8.90
C PRO A 88 -15.46 2.28 7.51
N PRO A 89 -15.75 3.57 7.22
CA PRO A 89 -16.00 4.04 5.86
C PRO A 89 -14.73 3.98 5.01
N SER A 90 -14.85 4.13 3.70
CA SER A 90 -13.76 4.06 2.72
C SER A 90 -13.45 5.43 2.10
N TYR A 91 -12.26 5.57 1.51
CA TYR A 91 -11.94 6.66 0.57
C TYR A 91 -12.38 6.36 -0.87
N GLU A 92 -12.66 5.10 -1.17
CA GLU A 92 -13.03 4.62 -2.50
C GLU A 92 -14.52 4.28 -2.54
N ASP A 93 -15.17 4.66 -3.64
CA ASP A 93 -16.55 4.27 -3.90
C ASP A 93 -16.56 2.90 -4.60
N ARG A 94 -16.94 1.87 -3.86
CA ARG A 94 -16.89 0.48 -4.32
C ARG A 94 -18.28 -0.13 -4.32
N PRO A 95 -18.97 -0.17 -5.47
CA PRO A 95 -20.29 -0.78 -5.57
C PRO A 95 -20.29 -2.23 -5.04
N GLY A 96 -21.24 -2.54 -4.16
CA GLY A 96 -21.38 -3.87 -3.57
C GLY A 96 -20.49 -4.15 -2.36
N ALA A 97 -19.58 -3.24 -1.97
CA ALA A 97 -18.86 -3.35 -0.71
C ALA A 97 -19.77 -2.98 0.48
N PRO A 98 -19.58 -3.60 1.67
CA PRO A 98 -20.39 -3.27 2.85
C PRO A 98 -20.07 -1.91 3.45
N ASP A 99 -18.91 -1.33 3.12
CA ASP A 99 -18.52 0.03 3.51
C ASP A 99 -19.04 1.06 2.50
N ARG A 100 -19.08 2.32 2.93
CA ARG A 100 -19.45 3.45 2.09
C ARG A 100 -18.29 4.43 1.98
N VAL A 101 -18.22 5.13 0.85
CA VAL A 101 -17.26 6.22 0.70
C VAL A 101 -17.57 7.35 1.70
N LEU A 102 -16.53 7.91 2.32
CA LEU A 102 -16.63 8.98 3.31
C LEU A 102 -17.56 10.12 2.85
N ALA A 103 -17.52 10.50 1.58
CA ALA A 103 -18.32 11.57 1.01
C ALA A 103 -19.84 11.33 1.02
N THR A 104 -20.31 10.11 1.31
CA THR A 104 -21.74 9.76 1.49
C THR A 104 -22.16 9.67 2.97
N VAL A 105 -21.21 9.75 3.90
CA VAL A 105 -21.48 9.60 5.34
C VAL A 105 -22.00 10.89 5.94
N ASP A 106 -23.19 10.83 6.53
CA ASP A 106 -23.86 11.96 7.15
C ASP A 106 -23.27 12.37 8.52
N ASN A 107 -23.79 13.45 9.10
CA ASN A 107 -23.31 13.95 10.37
C ASN A 107 -23.59 13.01 11.56
N ALA A 108 -24.71 12.32 11.57
CA ALA A 108 -25.07 11.42 12.68
C ALA A 108 -24.14 10.21 12.71
N THR A 109 -23.93 9.57 11.56
CA THR A 109 -22.98 8.47 11.39
C THR A 109 -21.55 8.92 11.68
N TYR A 110 -21.17 10.12 11.22
CA TYR A 110 -19.85 10.70 11.56
C TYR A 110 -19.67 10.85 13.08
N GLU A 111 -20.64 11.41 13.81
CA GLU A 111 -20.55 11.55 15.26
C GLU A 111 -20.50 10.22 15.99
N HIS A 112 -21.20 9.19 15.48
CA HIS A 112 -21.12 7.82 16.00
C HIS A 112 -19.72 7.24 15.83
N LEU A 113 -19.12 7.38 14.65
CA LEU A 113 -17.72 6.99 14.40
C LEU A 113 -16.76 7.68 15.37
N VAL A 114 -16.88 9.02 15.51
CA VAL A 114 -16.01 9.80 16.42
C VAL A 114 -16.18 9.35 17.87
N ALA A 115 -17.41 9.12 18.33
CA ALA A 115 -17.70 8.68 19.70
C ALA A 115 -17.07 7.28 19.98
N THR A 116 -17.23 6.35 19.04
CA THR A 116 -16.63 5.00 19.14
C THR A 116 -15.11 5.10 19.26
N TRP A 117 -14.45 5.82 18.35
CA TRP A 117 -12.99 5.95 18.37
C TRP A 117 -12.45 6.77 19.54
N ALA A 118 -13.24 7.70 20.07
CA ALA A 118 -12.89 8.40 21.32
C ALA A 118 -12.87 7.43 22.51
N ARG A 119 -13.79 6.47 22.59
CA ARG A 119 -13.78 5.39 23.59
C ARG A 119 -12.51 4.53 23.45
N VAL A 120 -12.20 4.08 22.25
CA VAL A 120 -11.01 3.26 21.97
C VAL A 120 -9.71 3.99 22.34
N LEU A 121 -9.59 5.26 21.99
CA LEU A 121 -8.41 6.06 22.34
C LEU A 121 -8.26 6.25 23.86
N ARG A 122 -9.37 6.41 24.63
CA ARG A 122 -9.30 6.45 26.11
C ARG A 122 -8.82 5.11 26.68
N GLU A 123 -9.34 3.99 26.17
CA GLU A 123 -8.92 2.64 26.57
C GLU A 123 -7.45 2.35 26.24
N ALA A 124 -6.92 2.99 25.19
CA ALA A 124 -5.50 2.96 24.83
C ALA A 124 -4.64 3.97 25.60
N CYS A 125 -5.22 4.72 26.56
CA CYS A 125 -4.57 5.78 27.32
C CYS A 125 -3.87 6.82 26.42
N ALA A 126 -4.56 7.28 25.39
CA ALA A 126 -4.04 8.23 24.41
C ALA A 126 -3.68 9.59 25.02
N ASP A 127 -4.36 10.02 26.09
CA ASP A 127 -4.09 11.22 26.88
C ASP A 127 -2.79 11.16 27.69
N GLN A 128 -2.22 9.96 27.86
CA GLN A 128 -0.95 9.72 28.56
C GLN A 128 0.20 9.44 27.58
N ALA A 129 -0.06 9.46 26.27
CA ALA A 129 0.98 9.33 25.26
C ALA A 129 1.79 10.63 25.14
N ASP A 130 3.06 10.52 24.77
CA ASP A 130 3.86 11.69 24.42
C ASP A 130 3.44 12.25 23.05
N LEU A 131 2.85 11.40 22.18
CA LEU A 131 2.50 11.73 20.81
C LEU A 131 1.43 10.78 20.27
N LEU A 132 0.54 11.31 19.43
CA LEU A 132 -0.37 10.52 18.58
C LEU A 132 0.12 10.53 17.13
N HIS A 133 0.20 9.36 16.50
CA HIS A 133 0.49 9.23 15.07
C HIS A 133 -0.72 8.64 14.35
N LEU A 134 -1.46 9.46 13.63
CA LEU A 134 -2.71 9.06 13.01
C LEU A 134 -2.54 8.86 11.51
N HIS A 135 -2.74 7.63 11.07
CA HIS A 135 -2.71 7.28 9.65
C HIS A 135 -4.02 7.68 8.99
N HIS A 136 -3.92 8.40 7.90
CA HIS A 136 -4.99 9.04 7.16
C HIS A 136 -5.67 10.21 7.92
N LEU A 137 -6.46 10.99 7.19
CA LEU A 137 -7.32 12.05 7.74
C LEU A 137 -8.74 11.50 7.95
N THR A 138 -9.00 10.91 9.10
CA THR A 138 -10.21 10.15 9.41
C THR A 138 -10.92 10.65 10.67
N PRO A 139 -12.09 10.13 11.03
CA PRO A 139 -12.75 10.41 12.31
C PRO A 139 -11.87 10.22 13.55
N LEU A 140 -10.78 9.44 13.47
CA LEU A 140 -9.77 9.32 14.53
C LEU A 140 -9.16 10.67 14.92
N ASN A 141 -8.96 11.59 13.97
CA ASN A 141 -8.45 12.93 14.23
C ASN A 141 -9.39 13.74 15.14
N ALA A 142 -10.69 13.65 14.88
CA ALA A 142 -11.68 14.30 15.74
C ALA A 142 -11.81 13.64 17.11
N ALA A 143 -11.72 12.29 17.14
CA ALA A 143 -11.70 11.53 18.39
C ALA A 143 -10.48 11.88 19.26
N ALA A 144 -9.29 11.99 18.66
CA ALA A 144 -8.05 12.40 19.33
C ALA A 144 -8.18 13.80 19.95
N ALA A 145 -8.71 14.77 19.20
CA ALA A 145 -8.94 16.11 19.70
C ALA A 145 -9.91 16.16 20.89
N ARG A 146 -10.84 15.20 21.02
CA ARG A 146 -11.78 15.10 22.16
C ARG A 146 -11.17 14.43 23.39
N VAL A 147 -10.24 13.51 23.20
CA VAL A 147 -9.71 12.65 24.28
C VAL A 147 -8.38 13.16 24.80
N ALA A 148 -7.53 13.65 23.91
CA ALA A 148 -6.15 14.03 24.20
C ALA A 148 -5.81 15.37 23.51
N PRO A 149 -6.52 16.47 23.84
CA PRO A 149 -6.37 17.76 23.16
C PRO A 149 -4.97 18.38 23.32
N GLU A 150 -4.26 18.04 24.39
CA GLU A 150 -2.91 18.56 24.68
C GLU A 150 -1.79 17.68 24.09
N VAL A 151 -2.11 16.49 23.62
CA VAL A 151 -1.12 15.58 23.04
C VAL A 151 -0.87 15.93 21.59
N PRO A 152 0.38 16.18 21.17
CA PRO A 152 0.69 16.51 19.78
C PRO A 152 0.33 15.38 18.82
N VAL A 153 -0.24 15.78 17.67
CA VAL A 153 -0.67 14.85 16.62
C VAL A 153 0.25 14.95 15.41
N VAL A 154 0.78 13.82 14.98
CA VAL A 154 1.41 13.64 13.67
C VAL A 154 0.39 12.94 12.76
N GLY A 155 -0.04 13.58 11.69
CA GLY A 155 -0.87 12.97 10.66
C GLY A 155 0.01 12.30 9.61
N HIS A 156 -0.41 11.14 9.07
CA HIS A 156 0.31 10.45 8.02
C HIS A 156 -0.58 10.28 6.78
N LEU A 157 -0.23 10.94 5.70
CA LEU A 157 -0.97 10.86 4.44
C LEU A 157 -0.48 9.66 3.62
N HIS A 158 -1.44 8.91 3.08
CA HIS A 158 -1.16 7.76 2.21
C HIS A 158 -1.56 8.01 0.75
N GLY A 159 -2.10 9.20 0.47
CA GLY A 159 -2.48 9.70 -0.86
C GLY A 159 -3.93 9.42 -1.26
N THR A 160 -4.64 8.48 -0.65
CA THR A 160 -6.07 8.23 -0.91
C THR A 160 -6.94 9.40 -0.48
N GLU A 161 -6.55 10.11 0.58
CA GLU A 161 -7.16 11.37 1.03
C GLU A 161 -7.12 12.44 -0.05
N LEU A 162 -5.96 12.56 -0.69
CA LEU A 162 -5.76 13.56 -1.74
C LEU A 162 -6.54 13.20 -3.00
N LEU A 163 -6.65 11.90 -3.33
CA LEU A 163 -7.49 11.44 -4.45
C LEU A 163 -8.97 11.77 -4.21
N LEU A 164 -9.48 11.54 -2.99
CA LEU A 164 -10.86 11.90 -2.64
C LEU A 164 -11.08 13.41 -2.76
N LEU A 165 -10.15 14.22 -2.24
CA LEU A 165 -10.23 15.70 -2.33
C LEU A 165 -10.18 16.18 -3.77
N GLU A 166 -9.31 15.63 -4.61
CA GLU A 166 -9.25 15.93 -6.05
C GLU A 166 -10.58 15.63 -6.75
N THR A 167 -11.16 14.47 -6.47
CA THR A 167 -12.48 14.11 -7.02
C THR A 167 -13.56 15.10 -6.57
N ILE A 168 -13.52 15.53 -5.30
CA ILE A 168 -14.47 16.52 -4.78
C ILE A 168 -14.30 17.89 -5.47
N GLU A 169 -13.06 18.33 -5.72
CA GLU A 169 -12.79 19.62 -6.38
C GLU A 169 -13.11 19.61 -7.88
N GLN A 170 -12.93 18.47 -8.54
CA GLN A 170 -13.22 18.29 -9.97
C GLN A 170 -14.73 18.13 -10.26
N GLY A 171 -15.55 17.97 -9.23
CA GLY A 171 -16.98 17.70 -9.33
C GLY A 171 -17.31 16.28 -8.87
N PRO A 172 -17.75 16.13 -7.61
CA PRO A 172 -18.02 14.79 -7.06
C PRO A 172 -19.24 14.16 -7.72
N PRO A 173 -19.34 12.81 -7.73
CA PRO A 173 -20.55 12.12 -8.12
C PRO A 173 -21.78 12.66 -7.38
N ALA A 174 -22.95 12.72 -8.02
CA ALA A 174 -24.15 13.31 -7.45
C ALA A 174 -24.61 12.68 -6.11
N HIS A 175 -24.31 11.41 -5.90
CA HIS A 175 -24.63 10.70 -4.66
C HIS A 175 -23.68 10.99 -3.48
N TRP A 176 -22.57 11.71 -3.72
CA TRP A 176 -21.64 12.15 -2.66
C TRP A 176 -22.15 13.40 -1.95
N VAL A 177 -23.32 13.28 -1.31
CA VAL A 177 -24.10 14.40 -0.77
C VAL A 177 -23.34 15.21 0.28
N TYR A 178 -22.39 14.59 1.00
CA TYR A 178 -21.64 15.22 2.08
C TYR A 178 -20.19 15.56 1.68
N ALA A 179 -19.84 15.49 0.39
CA ALA A 179 -18.48 15.69 -0.11
C ALA A 179 -17.82 17.00 0.41
N GLY A 180 -18.52 18.13 0.32
CA GLY A 180 -18.01 19.42 0.80
C GLY A 180 -17.74 19.44 2.31
N ALA A 181 -18.62 18.82 3.11
CA ALA A 181 -18.45 18.72 4.57
C ALA A 181 -17.22 17.87 4.92
N TRP A 182 -17.00 16.77 4.20
CA TRP A 182 -15.84 15.90 4.42
C TRP A 182 -14.54 16.58 3.98
N ALA A 183 -14.51 17.29 2.87
CA ALA A 183 -13.35 18.06 2.46
C ALA A 183 -12.96 19.10 3.53
N GLN A 184 -13.94 19.83 4.11
CA GLN A 184 -13.70 20.77 5.19
C GLN A 184 -13.17 20.09 6.46
N ARG A 185 -13.69 18.91 6.83
CA ARG A 185 -13.17 18.12 7.98
C ARG A 185 -11.71 17.74 7.76
N MET A 186 -11.38 17.20 6.61
CA MET A 186 -10.02 16.77 6.28
C MET A 186 -9.03 17.93 6.32
N ARG A 187 -9.39 19.10 5.77
CA ARG A 187 -8.57 20.32 5.86
C ARG A 187 -8.36 20.78 7.30
N ARG A 188 -9.41 20.75 8.14
CA ARG A 188 -9.30 21.10 9.56
C ARG A 188 -8.40 20.12 10.32
N TRP A 189 -8.52 18.81 10.06
CA TRP A 189 -7.66 17.79 10.69
C TRP A 189 -6.20 17.96 10.29
N ALA A 190 -5.93 18.18 9.00
CA ALA A 190 -4.57 18.45 8.53
C ALA A 190 -3.99 19.73 9.18
N ALA A 191 -4.79 20.78 9.30
CA ALA A 191 -4.38 22.02 9.97
C ALA A 191 -4.12 21.83 11.47
N ALA A 192 -4.83 20.91 12.13
CA ALA A 192 -4.66 20.63 13.56
C ALA A 192 -3.44 19.74 13.86
N CYS A 193 -2.93 18.96 12.91
CA CYS A 193 -1.72 18.16 13.11
C CYS A 193 -0.49 19.08 13.29
N GLN A 194 0.36 18.83 14.29
CA GLN A 194 1.62 19.55 14.47
C GLN A 194 2.64 19.23 13.38
N ARG A 195 2.60 18.01 12.86
CA ARG A 195 3.37 17.58 11.69
C ARG A 195 2.51 16.71 10.80
N LEU A 196 2.83 16.69 9.50
CA LEU A 196 2.23 15.80 8.50
C LEU A 196 3.33 15.01 7.82
N VAL A 197 3.24 13.69 7.85
CA VAL A 197 4.10 12.79 7.08
C VAL A 197 3.51 12.62 5.70
N VAL A 198 4.34 12.80 4.67
CA VAL A 198 3.98 12.63 3.26
C VAL A 198 5.00 11.72 2.58
N PRO A 199 4.57 10.78 1.69
CA PRO A 199 5.49 9.77 1.15
C PRO A 199 6.43 10.27 0.05
N SER A 200 6.17 11.44 -0.56
CA SER A 200 6.96 11.91 -1.70
C SER A 200 6.84 13.42 -1.92
N ALA A 201 7.73 14.01 -2.72
CA ALA A 201 7.68 15.42 -3.10
C ALA A 201 6.41 15.76 -3.90
N THR A 202 6.00 14.88 -4.80
CA THR A 202 4.76 15.03 -5.56
C THR A 202 3.55 15.05 -4.62
N GLN A 203 3.50 14.18 -3.62
CA GLN A 203 2.42 14.16 -2.63
C GLN A 203 2.43 15.41 -1.75
N LEU A 204 3.61 15.94 -1.41
CA LEU A 204 3.73 17.20 -0.68
C LEU A 204 3.08 18.36 -1.46
N THR A 205 3.43 18.51 -2.74
CA THR A 205 2.84 19.55 -3.60
C THR A 205 1.31 19.42 -3.69
N ARG A 206 0.79 18.20 -3.86
CA ARG A 206 -0.66 17.95 -3.88
C ARG A 206 -1.31 18.26 -2.54
N ALA A 207 -0.69 17.85 -1.43
CA ALA A 207 -1.21 18.13 -0.09
C ALA A 207 -1.25 19.64 0.21
N GLN A 208 -0.24 20.39 -0.23
CA GLN A 208 -0.25 21.86 -0.14
C GLN A 208 -1.46 22.47 -0.88
N ALA A 209 -1.67 22.06 -2.13
CA ALA A 209 -2.76 22.58 -2.96
C ALA A 209 -4.14 22.24 -2.39
N LEU A 210 -4.38 21.00 -1.96
CA LEU A 210 -5.68 20.49 -1.57
C LEU A 210 -6.06 20.74 -0.10
N LEU A 211 -5.07 20.74 0.78
CA LEU A 211 -5.25 20.87 2.23
C LEU A 211 -4.87 22.26 2.77
N GLY A 212 -4.15 23.07 1.99
CA GLY A 212 -3.69 24.41 2.42
C GLY A 212 -2.64 24.34 3.54
N ILE A 213 -1.80 23.31 3.56
CA ILE A 213 -0.82 23.10 4.64
C ILE A 213 0.50 23.81 4.36
N ASP A 214 1.18 24.24 5.44
CA ASP A 214 2.54 24.77 5.36
C ASP A 214 3.55 23.61 5.16
N PRO A 215 4.37 23.65 4.09
CA PRO A 215 5.39 22.64 3.82
C PRO A 215 6.42 22.52 4.96
N ALA A 216 6.69 23.56 5.71
CA ALA A 216 7.59 23.51 6.87
C ALA A 216 7.09 22.60 8.00
N ARG A 217 5.80 22.28 8.00
CA ARG A 217 5.17 21.32 8.94
C ARG A 217 5.18 19.89 8.40
N CYS A 218 5.67 19.66 7.18
CA CYS A 218 5.67 18.36 6.57
C CYS A 218 7.00 17.63 6.77
N VAL A 219 6.90 16.34 7.04
CA VAL A 219 8.02 15.40 7.06
C VAL A 219 7.89 14.50 5.84
N GLN A 220 8.80 14.66 4.89
CA GLN A 220 8.82 13.76 3.74
C GLN A 220 9.45 12.43 4.15
N LEU A 221 8.65 11.39 4.26
CA LEU A 221 9.04 10.06 4.65
C LEU A 221 8.46 9.05 3.65
N PRO A 222 9.26 8.51 2.73
CA PRO A 222 8.79 7.53 1.77
C PRO A 222 8.40 6.22 2.49
N ASN A 223 7.63 5.39 1.81
CA ASN A 223 7.43 4.02 2.26
C ASN A 223 8.69 3.20 2.00
N GLY A 224 8.85 2.10 2.70
CA GLY A 224 10.08 1.31 2.68
C GLY A 224 9.85 -0.19 2.54
N PHE A 225 10.92 -0.93 2.73
CA PHE A 225 10.93 -2.40 2.77
C PHE A 225 11.76 -2.89 3.97
N ASP A 226 11.53 -4.14 4.40
CA ASP A 226 12.37 -4.80 5.41
C ASP A 226 13.59 -5.45 4.73
N PRO A 227 14.81 -4.94 4.94
CA PRO A 227 16.01 -5.46 4.29
C PRO A 227 16.39 -6.88 4.74
N ARG A 228 15.82 -7.37 5.86
CA ARG A 228 16.00 -8.75 6.33
C ARG A 228 15.15 -9.75 5.55
N ARG A 229 14.10 -9.26 4.90
CA ARG A 229 13.11 -10.07 4.16
C ARG A 229 13.28 -9.95 2.65
N PHE A 230 13.39 -8.71 2.18
CA PHE A 230 13.54 -8.40 0.75
C PHE A 230 15.00 -8.21 0.41
N GLU A 231 15.64 -9.29 0.04
CA GLU A 231 17.04 -9.34 -0.37
C GLU A 231 17.20 -10.32 -1.53
N ARG A 232 18.30 -10.18 -2.27
CA ARG A 232 18.63 -11.13 -3.33
C ARG A 232 18.93 -12.50 -2.71
N ARG A 233 18.16 -13.52 -3.09
CA ARG A 233 18.32 -14.90 -2.63
C ARG A 233 18.16 -15.89 -3.76
N SER A 234 18.74 -17.08 -3.61
CA SER A 234 18.53 -18.19 -4.53
C SER A 234 17.24 -18.92 -4.13
N VAL A 235 16.41 -19.21 -5.13
CA VAL A 235 15.18 -20.02 -4.97
C VAL A 235 15.11 -21.03 -6.10
N ASP A 236 14.47 -22.17 -5.86
CA ASP A 236 14.08 -23.06 -6.95
C ASP A 236 12.89 -22.46 -7.71
N ARG A 237 13.20 -21.69 -8.76
CA ARG A 237 12.23 -21.02 -9.62
C ARG A 237 11.16 -21.95 -10.13
N MET A 238 11.56 -23.14 -10.60
CA MET A 238 10.63 -24.08 -11.22
C MET A 238 9.70 -24.70 -10.19
N ALA A 239 10.21 -25.08 -9.02
CA ALA A 239 9.40 -25.59 -7.92
C ALA A 239 8.43 -24.53 -7.41
N LEU A 240 8.86 -23.25 -7.29
CA LEU A 240 7.98 -22.17 -6.86
C LEU A 240 6.81 -21.97 -7.83
N TRP A 241 7.10 -21.76 -9.13
CA TRP A 241 6.04 -21.52 -10.11
C TRP A 241 5.14 -22.73 -10.32
N HIS A 242 5.68 -23.96 -10.18
CA HIS A 242 4.87 -25.18 -10.16
C HIS A 242 3.88 -25.15 -8.99
N ARG A 243 4.36 -24.86 -7.79
CA ARG A 243 3.52 -24.76 -6.59
C ARG A 243 2.40 -23.73 -6.78
N LEU A 244 2.72 -22.50 -7.26
CA LEU A 244 1.78 -21.39 -7.34
C LEU A 244 0.76 -21.50 -8.48
N LEU A 245 1.14 -22.09 -9.61
CA LEU A 245 0.31 -22.11 -10.82
C LEU A 245 -0.37 -23.45 -11.08
N VAL A 246 0.19 -24.56 -10.57
CA VAL A 246 -0.27 -25.91 -10.89
C VAL A 246 -0.80 -26.65 -9.66
N GLU A 247 0.01 -26.75 -8.60
CA GLU A 247 -0.37 -27.55 -7.41
C GLU A 247 -1.42 -26.81 -6.54
N ARG A 248 -1.19 -25.54 -6.25
CA ARG A 248 -2.02 -24.71 -5.38
C ARG A 248 -2.39 -23.39 -6.06
N PRO A 249 -3.07 -23.43 -7.22
CA PRO A 249 -3.42 -22.22 -7.94
C PRO A 249 -4.40 -21.39 -7.13
N LEU A 250 -4.14 -20.07 -7.05
CA LEU A 250 -5.02 -19.08 -6.43
C LEU A 250 -5.59 -18.10 -7.46
N GLY A 251 -5.24 -18.25 -8.74
CA GLY A 251 -5.81 -17.45 -9.82
C GLY A 251 -7.33 -17.59 -9.90
N TRP A 252 -8.04 -16.52 -10.16
CA TRP A 252 -9.51 -16.48 -10.19
C TRP A 252 -10.02 -15.63 -11.35
N GLY A 253 -11.28 -15.82 -11.72
CA GLY A 253 -12.02 -15.02 -12.69
C GLY A 253 -13.25 -14.37 -12.08
N PRO A 254 -13.90 -13.44 -12.80
CA PRO A 254 -15.10 -12.75 -12.32
C PRO A 254 -16.18 -13.72 -11.83
N GLY A 255 -16.67 -13.51 -10.61
CA GLY A 255 -17.69 -14.37 -9.98
C GLY A 255 -17.25 -15.81 -9.70
N ARG A 256 -15.94 -16.09 -9.70
CA ARG A 256 -15.39 -17.41 -9.44
C ARG A 256 -14.51 -17.41 -8.20
N GLU A 257 -14.42 -18.57 -7.55
CA GLU A 257 -13.56 -18.78 -6.38
C GLU A 257 -12.05 -18.79 -6.73
N PRO A 258 -11.16 -18.51 -5.77
CA PRO A 258 -9.73 -18.74 -5.93
C PRO A 258 -9.42 -20.17 -6.39
N GLY A 259 -8.45 -20.33 -7.30
CA GLY A 259 -8.11 -21.62 -7.92
C GLY A 259 -9.01 -22.02 -9.09
N SER A 260 -9.93 -21.14 -9.52
CA SER A 260 -10.73 -21.37 -10.74
C SER A 260 -9.93 -21.20 -12.03
N VAL A 261 -8.84 -20.44 -12.01
CA VAL A 261 -7.87 -20.35 -13.11
C VAL A 261 -6.72 -21.32 -12.85
N ARG A 262 -6.55 -22.28 -13.74
CA ARG A 262 -5.57 -23.38 -13.62
C ARG A 262 -4.76 -23.49 -14.89
N TYR A 263 -3.51 -23.88 -14.74
CA TYR A 263 -2.58 -24.07 -15.86
C TYR A 263 -2.06 -25.50 -15.91
N PRO A 264 -1.91 -26.07 -17.11
CA PRO A 264 -1.33 -27.41 -17.25
C PRO A 264 0.19 -27.37 -16.98
N PRO A 265 0.81 -28.46 -16.46
CA PRO A 265 2.24 -28.46 -16.09
C PRO A 265 3.22 -28.09 -17.20
N HIS A 266 2.87 -28.34 -18.48
CA HIS A 266 3.77 -28.05 -19.59
C HIS A 266 4.05 -26.56 -19.80
N VAL A 267 3.20 -25.65 -19.30
CA VAL A 267 3.43 -24.19 -19.40
C VAL A 267 4.67 -23.75 -18.63
N LEU A 268 5.09 -24.53 -17.63
CA LEU A 268 6.26 -24.23 -16.82
C LEU A 268 7.55 -24.18 -17.62
N GLY A 269 7.61 -24.84 -18.80
CA GLY A 269 8.74 -24.73 -19.72
C GLY A 269 9.06 -23.29 -20.12
N LEU A 270 8.06 -22.40 -20.13
CA LEU A 270 8.25 -20.98 -20.41
C LEU A 270 9.08 -20.26 -19.33
N PHE A 271 8.97 -20.68 -18.07
CA PHE A 271 9.68 -20.09 -16.94
C PHE A 271 11.16 -20.49 -16.86
N ALA A 272 11.54 -21.55 -17.56
CA ALA A 272 12.92 -22.02 -17.64
C ALA A 272 13.75 -21.32 -18.72
N GLN A 273 13.09 -20.72 -19.74
CA GLN A 273 13.75 -20.30 -20.97
C GLN A 273 14.15 -18.81 -20.98
N GLY A 274 13.54 -17.99 -20.16
CA GLY A 274 13.79 -16.55 -20.18
C GLY A 274 13.30 -15.80 -18.94
N PRO A 275 13.27 -14.47 -18.99
CA PRO A 275 12.93 -13.67 -17.83
C PRO A 275 11.45 -13.74 -17.49
N VAL A 276 11.14 -13.81 -16.20
CA VAL A 276 9.78 -13.68 -15.67
C VAL A 276 9.47 -12.22 -15.37
N LEU A 277 8.45 -11.69 -16.02
CA LEU A 277 7.91 -10.36 -15.78
C LEU A 277 6.84 -10.46 -14.71
N LEU A 278 6.95 -9.70 -13.62
CA LEU A 278 6.06 -9.80 -12.47
C LEU A 278 5.35 -8.48 -12.21
N TYR A 279 4.03 -8.52 -12.15
CA TYR A 279 3.19 -7.49 -11.56
C TYR A 279 2.69 -7.98 -10.19
N VAL A 280 2.70 -7.09 -9.19
CA VAL A 280 2.11 -7.35 -7.86
C VAL A 280 1.17 -6.21 -7.49
N GLY A 281 -0.10 -6.50 -7.21
CA GLY A 281 -1.03 -5.46 -6.77
C GLY A 281 -2.51 -5.79 -6.93
N ARG A 282 -3.36 -4.82 -6.56
CA ARG A 282 -4.80 -4.92 -6.74
C ARG A 282 -5.18 -4.89 -8.23
N PHE A 283 -6.31 -5.48 -8.57
CA PHE A 283 -6.91 -5.37 -9.91
C PHE A 283 -7.85 -4.16 -9.92
N SER A 284 -7.30 -2.97 -10.05
CA SER A 284 -8.07 -1.72 -10.15
C SER A 284 -7.75 -0.97 -11.44
N ALA A 285 -8.70 -0.18 -11.92
CA ALA A 285 -8.60 0.53 -13.19
C ALA A 285 -7.34 1.41 -13.29
N VAL A 286 -6.92 2.05 -12.19
CA VAL A 286 -5.71 2.88 -12.14
C VAL A 286 -4.42 2.10 -12.31
N LYS A 287 -4.44 0.78 -12.12
CA LYS A 287 -3.28 -0.11 -12.29
C LYS A 287 -3.03 -0.48 -13.76
N ARG A 288 -3.96 -0.20 -14.65
CA ARG A 288 -3.84 -0.33 -16.10
C ARG A 288 -3.33 -1.72 -16.55
N LEU A 289 -3.91 -2.77 -15.95
CA LEU A 289 -3.58 -4.15 -16.36
C LEU A 289 -4.06 -4.46 -17.79
N ASP A 290 -5.14 -3.82 -18.22
CA ASP A 290 -5.62 -3.81 -19.61
C ASP A 290 -4.55 -3.35 -20.60
N LEU A 291 -3.89 -2.22 -20.28
CA LEU A 291 -2.78 -1.67 -21.06
C LEU A 291 -1.56 -2.60 -21.04
N LEU A 292 -1.20 -3.14 -19.88
CA LEU A 292 -0.05 -4.05 -19.75
C LEU A 292 -0.25 -5.31 -20.60
N ILE A 293 -1.41 -5.96 -20.50
CA ILE A 293 -1.72 -7.18 -21.25
C ILE A 293 -1.72 -6.90 -22.75
N SER A 294 -2.30 -5.77 -23.19
CA SER A 294 -2.30 -5.36 -24.60
C SER A 294 -0.89 -5.08 -25.13
N ALA A 295 -0.09 -4.31 -24.36
CA ALA A 295 1.30 -4.01 -24.72
C ALA A 295 2.17 -5.27 -24.74
N TYR A 296 1.98 -6.17 -23.77
CA TYR A 296 2.67 -7.45 -23.74
C TYR A 296 2.33 -8.33 -24.96
N ASN A 297 1.04 -8.44 -25.30
CA ASN A 297 0.61 -9.21 -26.46
C ASN A 297 1.20 -8.66 -27.78
N ARG A 298 1.30 -7.33 -27.90
CA ARG A 298 1.98 -6.65 -29.03
C ARG A 298 3.48 -6.92 -29.05
N ALA A 299 4.14 -6.88 -27.90
CA ALA A 299 5.59 -7.01 -27.77
C ALA A 299 6.10 -8.44 -27.98
N ARG A 300 5.27 -9.43 -27.66
CA ARG A 300 5.63 -10.84 -27.54
C ARG A 300 6.27 -11.43 -28.80
N GLU A 301 5.82 -11.04 -29.97
CA GLU A 301 6.38 -11.55 -31.25
C GLU A 301 7.82 -11.07 -31.50
N ALA A 302 8.24 -9.99 -30.85
CA ALA A 302 9.59 -9.45 -30.95
C ALA A 302 10.53 -9.92 -29.81
N PHE A 303 10.06 -10.80 -28.92
CA PHE A 303 10.88 -11.38 -27.88
C PHE A 303 11.84 -12.43 -28.46
N ALA A 304 13.12 -12.28 -28.14
CA ALA A 304 14.16 -13.24 -28.56
C ALA A 304 14.06 -14.56 -27.78
N VAL A 305 13.46 -14.55 -26.60
CA VAL A 305 13.25 -15.70 -25.72
C VAL A 305 11.86 -15.64 -25.10
N SER A 306 11.37 -16.76 -24.61
CA SER A 306 10.11 -16.78 -23.84
C SER A 306 10.22 -15.90 -22.58
N ALA A 307 9.18 -15.12 -22.28
CA ALA A 307 9.16 -14.22 -21.12
C ALA A 307 7.75 -14.18 -20.53
N PRO A 308 7.37 -15.14 -19.66
CA PRO A 308 6.03 -15.17 -19.08
C PRO A 308 5.75 -13.91 -18.26
N LEU A 309 4.54 -13.38 -18.40
CA LEU A 309 4.00 -12.30 -17.56
C LEU A 309 3.14 -12.89 -16.46
N VAL A 310 3.51 -12.68 -15.22
CA VAL A 310 2.74 -13.12 -14.05
C VAL A 310 2.05 -11.94 -13.40
N LEU A 311 0.73 -12.03 -13.24
CA LEU A 311 -0.11 -11.08 -12.53
C LEU A 311 -0.45 -11.68 -11.16
N LEU A 312 0.19 -11.15 -10.11
CA LEU A 312 0.02 -11.58 -8.74
C LEU A 312 -0.78 -10.56 -7.96
N GLY A 313 -1.82 -11.01 -7.26
CA GLY A 313 -2.70 -10.16 -6.46
C GLY A 313 -4.14 -10.20 -6.93
N GLY A 314 -4.86 -9.07 -6.78
CA GLY A 314 -6.31 -9.06 -6.91
C GLY A 314 -6.96 -9.87 -5.77
N PHE A 315 -7.50 -9.16 -4.76
CA PHE A 315 -8.22 -9.84 -3.71
C PHE A 315 -9.49 -10.48 -4.31
N PRO A 316 -9.79 -11.75 -4.01
CA PRO A 316 -10.93 -12.44 -4.62
C PRO A 316 -12.24 -11.69 -4.43
N GLY A 317 -12.94 -11.42 -5.53
CA GLY A 317 -14.18 -10.65 -5.54
C GLY A 317 -14.02 -9.12 -5.55
N GLU A 318 -12.79 -8.60 -5.47
CA GLU A 318 -12.52 -7.16 -5.50
C GLU A 318 -11.71 -6.78 -6.76
N TRP A 319 -12.36 -6.15 -7.74
CA TRP A 319 -11.68 -5.55 -8.90
C TRP A 319 -12.46 -4.34 -9.42
N GLU A 320 -11.79 -3.49 -10.19
CA GLU A 320 -12.37 -2.32 -10.85
C GLU A 320 -12.00 -2.32 -12.34
N GLY A 321 -12.95 -1.98 -13.19
CA GLY A 321 -12.79 -2.00 -14.63
C GLY A 321 -12.86 -3.40 -15.23
N GLU A 322 -12.16 -3.63 -16.36
CA GLU A 322 -12.09 -4.94 -16.99
C GLU A 322 -11.18 -5.87 -16.18
N HIS A 323 -11.67 -7.06 -15.87
CA HIS A 323 -10.86 -8.05 -15.14
C HIS A 323 -9.71 -8.57 -16.05
N PRO A 324 -8.49 -8.79 -15.52
CA PRO A 324 -7.35 -9.24 -16.32
C PRO A 324 -7.64 -10.50 -17.17
N LEU A 325 -8.43 -11.44 -16.65
CA LEU A 325 -8.83 -12.63 -17.40
C LEU A 325 -9.67 -12.28 -18.64
N GLU A 326 -10.58 -11.31 -18.54
CA GLU A 326 -11.39 -10.83 -19.66
C GLU A 326 -10.51 -10.13 -20.71
N THR A 327 -9.55 -9.32 -20.27
CA THR A 327 -8.56 -8.69 -21.15
C THR A 327 -7.72 -9.74 -21.88
N ILE A 328 -7.24 -10.79 -21.19
CA ILE A 328 -6.49 -11.89 -21.81
C ILE A 328 -7.34 -12.57 -22.89
N GLN A 329 -8.61 -12.86 -22.60
CA GLN A 329 -9.53 -13.51 -23.55
C GLN A 329 -9.82 -12.61 -24.75
N ARG A 330 -10.11 -11.35 -24.53
CA ARG A 330 -10.41 -10.36 -25.57
C ARG A 330 -9.23 -10.11 -26.52
N THR A 331 -8.03 -10.01 -25.96
CA THR A 331 -6.81 -9.73 -26.75
C THR A 331 -6.19 -10.98 -27.35
N GLY A 332 -6.57 -12.18 -26.90
CA GLY A 332 -5.93 -13.42 -27.27
C GLY A 332 -4.48 -13.53 -26.74
N ALA A 333 -4.16 -12.78 -25.69
CA ALA A 333 -2.81 -12.78 -25.11
C ALA A 333 -2.45 -14.17 -24.56
N ARG A 334 -1.23 -14.62 -24.89
CA ARG A 334 -0.68 -15.91 -24.43
C ARG A 334 0.45 -15.62 -23.45
N ASP A 335 0.80 -16.64 -22.63
CA ASP A 335 1.92 -16.58 -21.69
C ASP A 335 1.72 -15.50 -20.60
N VAL A 336 0.46 -15.16 -20.31
CA VAL A 336 0.04 -14.32 -19.18
C VAL A 336 -0.64 -15.20 -18.14
N PHE A 337 -0.14 -15.13 -16.90
CA PHE A 337 -0.52 -16.03 -15.81
C PHE A 337 -1.11 -15.25 -14.64
N LEU A 338 -2.32 -15.63 -14.21
CA LEU A 338 -2.97 -15.11 -13.01
C LEU A 338 -2.58 -16.02 -11.83
N ALA A 339 -1.70 -15.54 -10.97
CA ALA A 339 -1.25 -16.30 -9.80
C ALA A 339 -2.18 -16.13 -8.58
N GLY A 340 -3.07 -15.10 -8.60
CA GLY A 340 -3.98 -14.82 -7.50
C GLY A 340 -3.33 -14.05 -6.35
N TRP A 341 -4.07 -13.90 -5.26
CA TRP A 341 -3.63 -13.16 -4.09
C TRP A 341 -2.78 -14.04 -3.18
N HIS A 342 -1.66 -13.49 -2.73
CA HIS A 342 -0.71 -14.12 -1.81
C HIS A 342 -0.42 -13.20 -0.64
N ASP A 343 -0.09 -13.80 0.52
CA ASP A 343 0.34 -13.05 1.68
C ASP A 343 1.65 -12.31 1.41
N HIS A 344 1.80 -11.13 2.03
CA HIS A 344 3.01 -10.31 1.89
C HIS A 344 4.28 -11.07 2.31
N ASP A 345 4.14 -12.07 3.18
CA ASP A 345 5.24 -12.90 3.65
C ASP A 345 5.78 -13.87 2.59
N GLU A 346 5.00 -14.18 1.54
CA GLU A 346 5.42 -15.00 0.41
C GLU A 346 6.13 -14.20 -0.69
N LEU A 347 5.96 -12.86 -0.73
CA LEU A 347 6.50 -12.01 -1.79
C LEU A 347 8.02 -12.10 -1.97
N PRO A 348 8.87 -12.20 -0.91
CA PRO A 348 10.31 -12.30 -1.09
C PRO A 348 10.76 -13.48 -1.97
N GLU A 349 10.11 -14.64 -1.84
CA GLU A 349 10.41 -15.81 -2.70
C GLU A 349 9.93 -15.57 -4.13
N ILE A 350 8.77 -14.95 -4.29
CA ILE A 350 8.17 -14.66 -5.60
C ILE A 350 9.02 -13.65 -6.37
N PHE A 351 9.50 -12.58 -5.70
CA PHE A 351 10.45 -11.65 -6.31
C PHE A 351 11.75 -12.35 -6.70
N ALA A 352 12.30 -13.20 -5.80
CA ALA A 352 13.54 -13.94 -6.08
C ALA A 352 13.40 -14.93 -7.26
N ALA A 353 12.20 -15.41 -7.57
CA ALA A 353 11.91 -16.27 -8.72
C ALA A 353 11.60 -15.47 -10.00
N SER A 354 11.62 -14.15 -9.96
CA SER A 354 11.29 -13.22 -11.06
C SER A 354 12.53 -12.46 -11.52
N ASP A 355 12.43 -11.76 -12.65
CA ASP A 355 13.57 -11.04 -13.24
C ASP A 355 13.30 -9.53 -13.43
N VAL A 356 12.05 -9.11 -13.48
CA VAL A 356 11.64 -7.71 -13.66
C VAL A 356 10.33 -7.47 -12.94
N VAL A 357 10.24 -6.34 -12.21
CA VAL A 357 8.95 -5.86 -11.70
C VAL A 357 8.34 -4.89 -12.70
N VAL A 358 7.04 -5.05 -12.99
CA VAL A 358 6.32 -4.22 -13.96
C VAL A 358 5.17 -3.52 -13.26
N LEU A 359 5.14 -2.17 -13.31
CA LEU A 359 4.08 -1.36 -12.72
C LEU A 359 3.53 -0.34 -13.72
N PRO A 360 2.46 -0.65 -14.47
CA PRO A 360 1.89 0.24 -15.48
C PRO A 360 0.95 1.30 -14.91
N SER A 361 0.86 1.41 -13.59
CA SER A 361 -0.08 2.26 -12.87
C SER A 361 0.08 3.74 -13.20
N VAL A 362 -1.02 4.40 -13.59
CA VAL A 362 -1.05 5.84 -13.91
C VAL A 362 -1.31 6.74 -12.70
N ARG A 363 -1.79 6.18 -11.59
CA ARG A 363 -2.07 6.88 -10.33
C ARG A 363 -1.49 6.11 -9.14
N GLU A 364 -0.19 5.85 -9.18
CA GLU A 364 0.49 5.22 -8.06
C GLU A 364 0.94 6.27 -7.05
N GLN A 365 0.54 6.10 -5.78
CA GLN A 365 0.89 7.06 -4.74
C GLN A 365 2.37 6.93 -4.31
N PHE A 366 2.90 5.71 -4.32
CA PHE A 366 4.29 5.42 -4.04
C PHE A 366 4.82 4.26 -4.89
N GLY A 367 4.30 3.03 -4.69
CA GLY A 367 4.75 1.82 -5.39
C GLY A 367 5.61 0.91 -4.49
N LEU A 368 5.06 0.45 -3.35
CA LEU A 368 5.76 -0.46 -2.43
C LEU A 368 6.38 -1.65 -3.15
N MET A 369 5.65 -2.28 -4.09
CA MET A 369 6.15 -3.43 -4.85
C MET A 369 7.42 -3.12 -5.66
N LEU A 370 7.63 -1.85 -6.06
CA LEU A 370 8.85 -1.46 -6.77
C LEU A 370 10.05 -1.52 -5.82
N VAL A 371 9.97 -0.88 -4.65
CA VAL A 371 11.09 -0.89 -3.70
C VAL A 371 11.38 -2.30 -3.17
N GLU A 372 10.35 -3.12 -2.96
CA GLU A 372 10.49 -4.51 -2.52
C GLU A 372 11.15 -5.38 -3.60
N GLY A 373 10.67 -5.31 -4.84
CA GLY A 373 11.26 -6.04 -5.96
C GLY A 373 12.69 -5.56 -6.30
N MET A 374 12.91 -4.24 -6.30
CA MET A 374 14.24 -3.65 -6.50
C MET A 374 15.21 -4.08 -5.39
N ALA A 375 14.77 -4.18 -4.14
CA ALA A 375 15.58 -4.71 -3.04
C ALA A 375 16.02 -6.17 -3.26
N CYS A 376 15.16 -6.97 -3.90
CA CYS A 376 15.49 -8.32 -4.33
C CYS A 376 16.38 -8.38 -5.59
N GLY A 377 16.78 -7.22 -6.13
CA GLY A 377 17.69 -7.11 -7.28
C GLY A 377 17.01 -7.11 -8.63
N LEU A 378 15.70 -6.90 -8.71
CA LEU A 378 14.96 -6.79 -9.95
C LEU A 378 14.98 -5.33 -10.46
N PRO A 379 15.27 -5.07 -11.73
CA PRO A 379 15.03 -3.77 -12.32
C PRO A 379 13.52 -3.53 -12.48
N ALA A 380 13.11 -2.26 -12.48
CA ALA A 380 11.72 -1.88 -12.63
C ALA A 380 11.39 -1.45 -14.06
N LEU A 381 10.24 -1.87 -14.59
CA LEU A 381 9.58 -1.24 -15.73
C LEU A 381 8.31 -0.57 -15.22
N ALA A 382 8.28 0.75 -15.24
CA ALA A 382 7.17 1.50 -14.66
C ALA A 382 6.75 2.70 -15.51
N VAL A 383 5.57 3.23 -15.21
CA VAL A 383 5.08 4.46 -15.84
C VAL A 383 5.67 5.67 -15.14
N LYS A 384 6.11 6.67 -15.91
CA LYS A 384 6.62 7.95 -15.41
C LYS A 384 5.46 8.78 -14.85
N ALA A 385 4.97 8.37 -13.67
CA ALA A 385 3.92 9.05 -12.93
C ALA A 385 4.31 9.10 -11.45
N SER A 386 3.83 10.09 -10.71
CA SER A 386 3.97 10.27 -9.24
C SER A 386 5.06 9.41 -8.54
N GLY A 387 4.68 8.45 -7.70
CA GLY A 387 5.58 7.60 -6.93
C GLY A 387 6.63 6.83 -7.75
N PRO A 388 6.28 6.09 -8.82
CA PRO A 388 7.26 5.37 -9.63
C PRO A 388 8.34 6.25 -10.24
N GLY A 389 7.97 7.48 -10.66
CA GLY A 389 8.92 8.45 -11.21
C GLY A 389 9.92 9.01 -10.19
N GLU A 390 9.64 8.89 -8.89
CA GLU A 390 10.55 9.28 -7.81
C GLU A 390 11.43 8.11 -7.34
N ILE A 391 11.01 6.86 -7.56
CA ILE A 391 11.73 5.65 -7.14
C ILE A 391 12.69 5.16 -8.24
N VAL A 392 12.20 5.13 -9.48
CA VAL A 392 12.93 4.57 -10.61
C VAL A 392 13.72 5.66 -11.33
N THR A 393 15.03 5.49 -11.44
CA THR A 393 15.87 6.33 -12.29
C THR A 393 16.00 5.69 -13.67
N ASP A 394 15.36 6.31 -14.67
CA ASP A 394 15.37 5.78 -16.04
C ASP A 394 16.78 5.61 -16.59
N GLY A 395 17.02 4.49 -17.26
CA GLY A 395 18.34 4.14 -17.77
C GLY A 395 19.34 3.64 -16.72
N GLN A 396 19.04 3.73 -15.42
CA GLN A 396 19.94 3.32 -14.34
C GLN A 396 19.38 2.16 -13.50
N THR A 397 18.21 2.35 -12.89
CA THR A 397 17.59 1.36 -11.99
C THR A 397 16.37 0.67 -12.61
N GLY A 398 15.94 1.13 -13.79
CA GLY A 398 14.80 0.59 -14.50
C GLY A 398 14.50 1.36 -15.78
N TRP A 399 13.31 1.15 -16.29
CA TRP A 399 12.76 1.84 -17.48
C TRP A 399 11.51 2.60 -17.07
N LEU A 400 11.40 3.85 -17.52
CA LEU A 400 10.19 4.67 -17.37
C LEU A 400 9.55 4.95 -18.72
N VAL A 401 8.26 4.67 -18.83
CA VAL A 401 7.47 4.95 -20.04
C VAL A 401 6.41 6.01 -19.75
N PRO A 402 5.93 6.76 -20.78
CA PRO A 402 4.83 7.69 -20.60
C PRO A 402 3.56 6.98 -20.10
N PRO A 403 2.68 7.67 -19.34
CA PRO A 403 1.38 7.13 -18.97
C PRO A 403 0.50 6.89 -20.17
N ASP A 404 -0.32 5.85 -20.13
CA ASP A 404 -1.28 5.48 -21.16
C ASP A 404 -0.72 5.24 -22.57
N ASP A 405 0.60 5.02 -22.69
CA ASP A 405 1.25 4.75 -23.98
C ASP A 405 1.57 3.26 -24.14
N GLU A 406 0.62 2.53 -24.78
CA GLU A 406 0.78 1.10 -25.08
C GLU A 406 2.01 0.82 -25.95
N ARG A 407 2.35 1.72 -26.91
CA ARG A 407 3.46 1.50 -27.83
C ARG A 407 4.80 1.64 -27.10
N ALA A 408 4.94 2.67 -26.27
CA ALA A 408 6.14 2.85 -25.47
C ALA A 408 6.33 1.70 -24.47
N LEU A 409 5.24 1.24 -23.83
CA LEU A 409 5.28 0.10 -22.92
C LEU A 409 5.68 -1.20 -23.65
N ALA A 410 5.12 -1.45 -24.84
CA ALA A 410 5.49 -2.61 -25.66
C ALA A 410 6.96 -2.56 -26.09
N ALA A 411 7.47 -1.41 -26.54
CA ALA A 411 8.87 -1.25 -26.90
C ALA A 411 9.80 -1.46 -25.71
N ALA A 412 9.43 -0.96 -24.53
CA ALA A 412 10.19 -1.17 -23.30
C ALA A 412 10.20 -2.66 -22.88
N LEU A 413 9.07 -3.37 -23.01
CA LEU A 413 8.99 -4.82 -22.78
C LEU A 413 9.96 -5.59 -23.68
N VAL A 414 10.04 -5.24 -24.97
CA VAL A 414 11.00 -5.84 -25.91
C VAL A 414 12.45 -5.60 -25.45
N ALA A 415 12.79 -4.36 -25.11
CA ALA A 415 14.12 -4.02 -24.60
C ALA A 415 14.47 -4.78 -23.32
N VAL A 416 13.51 -4.82 -22.39
CA VAL A 416 13.65 -5.54 -21.11
C VAL A 416 13.88 -7.04 -21.33
N VAL A 417 13.14 -7.68 -22.24
CA VAL A 417 13.25 -9.13 -22.47
C VAL A 417 14.53 -9.49 -23.22
N ASN A 418 14.91 -8.70 -24.21
CA ASN A 418 15.99 -9.08 -25.11
C ASN A 418 17.40 -8.70 -24.63
N ASP A 419 17.52 -7.83 -23.62
CA ASP A 419 18.82 -7.39 -23.09
C ASP A 419 19.07 -7.89 -21.67
N ALA A 420 19.56 -9.11 -21.54
CA ALA A 420 19.86 -9.74 -20.25
C ALA A 420 21.01 -9.01 -19.49
N PRO A 421 22.11 -8.59 -20.13
CA PRO A 421 23.14 -7.81 -19.45
C PRO A 421 22.60 -6.50 -18.85
N GLU A 422 21.76 -5.80 -19.58
CA GLU A 422 21.19 -4.53 -19.11
C GLU A 422 20.18 -4.74 -17.97
N ARG A 423 19.35 -5.81 -18.03
CA ARG A 423 18.49 -6.19 -16.89
C ARG A 423 19.32 -6.41 -15.62
N HIS A 424 20.41 -7.17 -15.74
CA HIS A 424 21.27 -7.46 -14.58
C HIS A 424 21.95 -6.19 -14.04
N ARG A 425 22.47 -5.34 -14.93
CA ARG A 425 23.10 -4.07 -14.54
C ARG A 425 22.12 -3.16 -13.80
N ARG A 426 20.92 -2.96 -14.36
CA ARG A 426 19.88 -2.12 -13.74
C ARG A 426 19.37 -2.72 -12.44
N GLY A 427 19.17 -4.03 -12.36
CA GLY A 427 18.75 -4.71 -11.13
C GLY A 427 19.75 -4.57 -9.99
N THR A 428 21.05 -4.65 -10.29
CA THR A 428 22.10 -4.40 -9.30
C THR A 428 22.10 -2.95 -8.81
N ALA A 429 21.97 -1.99 -9.74
CA ALA A 429 21.87 -0.58 -9.39
C ALA A 429 20.58 -0.26 -8.61
N ALA A 430 19.47 -0.93 -8.97
CA ALA A 430 18.17 -0.80 -8.28
C ALA A 430 18.28 -1.22 -6.82
N ALA A 431 18.86 -2.40 -6.54
CA ALA A 431 19.07 -2.86 -5.17
C ALA A 431 19.90 -1.88 -4.35
N ALA A 432 21.03 -1.43 -4.88
CA ALA A 432 21.90 -0.45 -4.21
C ALA A 432 21.15 0.84 -3.86
N ALA A 433 20.36 1.37 -4.81
CA ALA A 433 19.60 2.61 -4.63
C ALA A 433 18.54 2.47 -3.53
N VAL A 434 17.73 1.39 -3.55
CA VAL A 434 16.64 1.26 -2.56
C VAL A 434 17.16 0.93 -1.16
N HIS A 435 18.25 0.16 -1.03
CA HIS A 435 18.86 -0.10 0.27
C HIS A 435 19.39 1.18 0.93
N THR A 436 19.84 2.15 0.15
CA THR A 436 20.34 3.43 0.65
C THR A 436 19.22 4.36 1.15
N HIS A 437 17.99 4.26 0.58
CA HIS A 437 16.97 5.30 0.78
C HIS A 437 15.64 4.82 1.37
N TYR A 438 15.36 3.51 1.34
CA TYR A 438 14.01 2.99 1.58
C TYR A 438 13.93 1.86 2.62
N SER A 439 14.96 1.61 3.44
CA SER A 439 14.88 0.59 4.48
C SER A 439 14.06 1.07 5.69
N TRP A 440 13.17 0.23 6.22
CA TRP A 440 12.35 0.59 7.38
C TRP A 440 13.15 0.98 8.62
N PRO A 441 14.29 0.31 8.96
CA PRO A 441 15.10 0.75 10.09
C PRO A 441 15.58 2.21 9.97
N MET A 442 16.05 2.60 8.78
CA MET A 442 16.48 3.98 8.52
C MET A 442 15.30 4.96 8.56
N LEU A 443 14.16 4.58 7.95
CA LEU A 443 12.97 5.43 7.93
C LEU A 443 12.36 5.57 9.33
N GLY A 444 12.39 4.51 10.15
CA GLY A 444 11.99 4.56 11.55
C GLY A 444 12.86 5.50 12.37
N ALA A 445 14.19 5.46 12.20
CA ALA A 445 15.10 6.39 12.84
C ALA A 445 14.81 7.85 12.44
N ARG A 446 14.56 8.12 11.15
CA ARG A 446 14.15 9.45 10.67
C ARG A 446 12.85 9.91 11.30
N LEU A 447 11.87 9.01 11.43
CA LEU A 447 10.58 9.32 12.07
C LEU A 447 10.76 9.59 13.56
N ALA A 448 11.57 8.78 14.27
CA ALA A 448 11.88 8.98 15.67
C ALA A 448 12.55 10.36 15.90
N CYS A 449 13.53 10.74 15.09
CA CYS A 449 14.14 12.08 15.15
C CYS A 449 13.09 13.20 14.93
N ALA A 450 12.14 13.02 14.02
CA ALA A 450 11.08 13.98 13.81
C ALA A 450 10.13 14.11 15.02
N TYR A 451 9.86 13.01 15.71
CA TYR A 451 9.09 13.01 16.96
C TYR A 451 9.83 13.72 18.09
N GLU A 452 11.11 13.39 18.29
CA GLU A 452 11.96 14.00 19.30
C GLU A 452 12.06 15.52 19.10
N ALA A 453 12.28 15.96 17.86
CA ALA A 453 12.28 17.38 17.51
C ALA A 453 10.93 18.05 17.82
N LEU A 454 9.80 17.37 17.59
CA LEU A 454 8.47 17.88 17.92
C LEU A 454 8.28 18.00 19.44
N LEU A 455 8.82 17.07 20.21
CA LEU A 455 8.74 17.02 21.68
C LEU A 455 9.82 17.86 22.39
N GLY A 456 10.70 18.53 21.64
CA GLY A 456 11.81 19.31 22.21
C GLY A 456 12.85 18.44 22.91
N ARG A 457 12.98 17.16 22.54
CA ARG A 457 13.94 16.21 23.10
C ARG A 457 15.21 16.14 22.22
N PRO A 458 16.40 15.96 22.79
CA PRO A 458 17.59 15.68 22.00
C PRO A 458 17.42 14.32 21.28
N PRO A 459 17.99 14.17 20.07
CA PRO A 459 17.95 12.89 19.37
C PRO A 459 18.64 11.80 20.19
N VAL A 460 18.05 10.61 20.22
CA VAL A 460 18.70 9.42 20.79
C VAL A 460 19.91 9.09 19.90
N THR A 461 21.11 9.20 20.49
CA THR A 461 22.39 8.92 19.81
C THR A 461 22.67 7.43 19.75
#